data_4b08473730204ce57d0d9389579e15cc
#
_entry.id   4b08473730204ce57d0d9389579e15cc
#
_cell.length_a   1.000
_cell.length_b   1.000
_cell.length_c   1.000
_cell.angle_alpha   90.00
_cell.angle_beta   90.00
_cell.angle_gamma   90.00
#
_symmetry.space_group_name_H-M   'P 1'
#
loop_
_entity.id
_entity.type
_entity.pdbx_description
1 polymer ?
#
loop_
_entity_poly.entity_id
_entity_poly.type
_entity_poly.pdbx_seq_one_letter_code
_entity_poly.pdbx_strand_id
1 'polypeptide(L)'
;MSLDPDLKSRILAAVEAGFADQIRYTQEMVRFASIRGAEHAMQDFVFRALRSRGYAMERFEMDADALARHPGGGAFTQEHSRAPIVVGIHRPRAEAGRSLILQAHVDVVPAGPIQMWTHPPFEPVIEGDWMYGRGAADMKAGHAANLFALDALRRAGLQPAATVYIQSVVEEESTGNGALMTHLRGYKADAVLIPEPEDEKLVRANPGVLWFQVEVRGFPVHVREMGAGANAIDAAYRVIGELRRLEEEWNAGKTGREHFEHEDHPLNLNIGKIEGGDWASSVPAWCRIDCRIAIYPGQSAREMAKEIKDRVSAFARADRFLSNSPPAVTFNGFQAEGYVLEPGSEAEQVLRRAHHAVTGRTLETFMTAGYLDTRVYGLYDRIPALCYGPISQNIHGFDERVSLASVKRITGAMALFIAEWCGTEGVST
;
A
#
# COMPACT_ATOMS: atom_id res chain seq x y z
N MET A 1 11.29 -24.07 -16.25
CA MET A 1 10.60 -25.38 -16.42
C MET A 1 9.43 -25.43 -15.48
N SER A 2 8.26 -25.95 -15.88
CA SER A 2 7.14 -26.11 -14.95
C SER A 2 7.48 -27.14 -13.87
N LEU A 3 6.97 -26.92 -12.64
CA LEU A 3 7.12 -27.87 -11.54
C LEU A 3 6.52 -29.25 -11.91
N ASP A 4 7.14 -30.31 -11.40
CA ASP A 4 6.62 -31.66 -11.50
C ASP A 4 5.22 -31.78 -10.86
N PRO A 5 4.25 -32.53 -11.47
CA PRO A 5 2.89 -32.65 -10.95
C PRO A 5 2.80 -33.20 -9.51
N ASP A 6 3.65 -34.18 -9.15
CA ASP A 6 3.65 -34.74 -7.80
C ASP A 6 4.16 -33.74 -6.78
N LEU A 7 5.17 -32.95 -7.16
CA LEU A 7 5.68 -31.85 -6.34
C LEU A 7 4.61 -30.77 -6.12
N LYS A 8 3.88 -30.37 -7.18
CA LYS A 8 2.75 -29.43 -7.05
C LYS A 8 1.71 -29.94 -6.07
N SER A 9 1.28 -31.18 -6.24
CA SER A 9 0.28 -31.81 -5.37
C SER A 9 0.72 -31.84 -3.91
N ARG A 10 1.99 -32.17 -3.67
CA ARG A 10 2.57 -32.22 -2.32
C ARG A 10 2.62 -30.83 -1.67
N ILE A 11 2.99 -29.79 -2.41
CA ILE A 11 3.01 -28.40 -1.92
C ILE A 11 1.58 -27.94 -1.59
N LEU A 12 0.61 -28.17 -2.48
CA LEU A 12 -0.78 -27.77 -2.26
C LEU A 12 -1.43 -28.53 -1.08
N ALA A 13 -1.12 -29.80 -0.89
CA ALA A 13 -1.55 -30.55 0.29
C ALA A 13 -0.95 -29.96 1.58
N ALA A 14 0.28 -29.47 1.55
CA ALA A 14 0.91 -28.80 2.68
C ALA A 14 0.28 -27.43 2.99
N VAL A 15 -0.18 -26.69 1.97
CA VAL A 15 -0.98 -25.46 2.15
C VAL A 15 -2.29 -25.79 2.86
N GLU A 16 -3.03 -26.79 2.38
CA GLU A 16 -4.29 -27.23 3.00
C GLU A 16 -4.09 -27.59 4.48
N ALA A 17 -3.08 -28.40 4.78
CA ALA A 17 -2.75 -28.84 6.13
C ALA A 17 -2.35 -27.67 7.07
N GLY A 18 -1.81 -26.58 6.52
CA GLY A 18 -1.39 -25.40 7.27
C GLY A 18 -2.44 -24.29 7.37
N PHE A 19 -3.54 -24.40 6.64
CA PHE A 19 -4.45 -23.25 6.46
C PHE A 19 -5.16 -22.81 7.74
N ALA A 20 -5.54 -23.73 8.62
CA ALA A 20 -6.13 -23.38 9.91
C ALA A 20 -5.16 -22.58 10.81
N ASP A 21 -3.86 -22.86 10.74
CA ASP A 21 -2.83 -22.08 11.44
C ASP A 21 -2.70 -20.69 10.83
N GLN A 22 -2.76 -20.58 9.50
CA GLN A 22 -2.74 -19.30 8.79
C GLN A 22 -3.91 -18.40 9.18
N ILE A 23 -5.11 -18.96 9.25
CA ILE A 23 -6.31 -18.22 9.71
C ILE A 23 -6.07 -17.65 11.10
N ARG A 24 -5.63 -18.50 12.06
CA ARG A 24 -5.34 -18.04 13.42
C ARG A 24 -4.27 -16.95 13.47
N TYR A 25 -3.20 -17.12 12.71
CA TYR A 25 -2.13 -16.13 12.60
C TYR A 25 -2.67 -14.80 12.06
N THR A 26 -3.49 -14.82 11.00
CA THR A 26 -4.13 -13.62 10.45
C THR A 26 -5.05 -12.94 11.47
N GLN A 27 -5.86 -13.72 12.21
CA GLN A 27 -6.69 -13.18 13.27
C GLN A 27 -5.85 -12.48 14.37
N GLU A 28 -4.72 -13.06 14.77
CA GLU A 28 -3.81 -12.40 15.71
C GLU A 28 -3.25 -11.09 15.15
N MET A 29 -2.89 -11.06 13.87
CA MET A 29 -2.45 -9.82 13.20
C MET A 29 -3.54 -8.74 13.21
N VAL A 30 -4.79 -9.09 12.93
CA VAL A 30 -5.91 -8.14 12.87
C VAL A 30 -6.17 -7.48 14.24
N ARG A 31 -5.88 -8.17 15.36
CA ARG A 31 -6.03 -7.59 16.70
C ARG A 31 -5.11 -6.41 17.00
N PHE A 32 -4.04 -6.24 16.25
CA PHE A 32 -3.19 -5.06 16.39
C PHE A 32 -3.80 -3.88 15.61
N ALA A 33 -4.15 -2.81 16.32
CA ALA A 33 -4.54 -1.54 15.73
C ALA A 33 -3.29 -0.78 15.25
N SER A 34 -2.61 -1.35 14.26
CA SER A 34 -1.33 -0.86 13.72
C SER A 34 -1.53 0.33 12.78
N ILE A 35 -2.27 1.35 13.21
CA ILE A 35 -2.38 2.63 12.50
C ILE A 35 -1.03 3.34 12.50
N ARG A 36 -0.84 4.26 11.56
CA ARG A 36 0.42 5.03 11.42
C ARG A 36 0.92 5.58 12.75
N GLY A 37 2.13 5.22 13.14
CA GLY A 37 2.77 5.58 14.42
C GLY A 37 2.53 4.58 15.56
N ALA A 38 1.66 3.57 15.38
CA ALA A 38 1.35 2.55 16.38
C ALA A 38 1.72 1.11 15.95
N GLU A 39 2.56 0.94 14.94
CA GLU A 39 2.90 -0.35 14.32
C GLU A 39 3.94 -1.17 15.14
N HIS A 40 4.56 -0.60 16.15
CA HIS A 40 5.65 -1.23 16.92
C HIS A 40 5.30 -2.62 17.46
N ALA A 41 4.14 -2.77 18.10
CA ALA A 41 3.72 -4.04 18.69
C ALA A 41 3.46 -5.10 17.60
N MET A 42 2.93 -4.68 16.44
CA MET A 42 2.73 -5.52 15.29
C MET A 42 4.06 -5.99 14.70
N GLN A 43 5.02 -5.09 14.52
CA GLN A 43 6.37 -5.43 14.06
C GLN A 43 7.13 -6.33 15.04
N ASP A 44 6.90 -6.18 16.35
CA ASP A 44 7.43 -7.11 17.36
C ASP A 44 6.83 -8.52 17.22
N PHE A 45 5.54 -8.61 16.92
CA PHE A 45 4.88 -9.88 16.64
C PHE A 45 5.46 -10.56 15.39
N VAL A 46 5.60 -9.83 14.29
CA VAL A 46 6.19 -10.34 13.04
C VAL A 46 7.65 -10.77 13.25
N PHE A 47 8.44 -9.96 13.95
CA PHE A 47 9.83 -10.30 14.26
C PHE A 47 9.94 -11.64 14.99
N ARG A 48 9.12 -11.85 16.03
CA ARG A 48 9.10 -13.12 16.76
C ARG A 48 8.66 -14.29 15.87
N ALA A 49 7.65 -14.08 15.04
CA ALA A 49 7.13 -15.11 14.14
C ALA A 49 8.15 -15.55 13.08
N LEU A 50 8.90 -14.61 12.50
CA LEU A 50 9.98 -14.91 11.56
C LEU A 50 11.17 -15.56 12.23
N ARG A 51 11.59 -15.02 13.38
CA ARG A 51 12.70 -15.58 14.17
C ARG A 51 12.43 -17.01 14.62
N SER A 52 11.22 -17.33 15.06
CA SER A 52 10.83 -18.69 15.48
C SER A 52 10.89 -19.71 14.34
N ARG A 53 10.80 -19.27 13.10
CA ARG A 53 10.96 -20.07 11.89
C ARG A 53 12.42 -20.22 11.44
N GLY A 54 13.37 -19.63 12.20
CA GLY A 54 14.81 -19.76 11.96
C GLY A 54 15.36 -18.85 10.86
N TYR A 55 14.63 -17.81 10.46
CA TYR A 55 15.18 -16.80 9.54
C TYR A 55 16.23 -15.94 10.25
N ALA A 56 17.27 -15.53 9.51
CA ALA A 56 18.16 -14.46 9.97
C ALA A 56 17.35 -13.15 9.99
N MET A 57 17.50 -12.36 11.06
CA MET A 57 16.63 -11.21 11.30
C MET A 57 17.40 -9.90 11.26
N GLU A 58 16.81 -8.94 10.55
CA GLU A 58 17.20 -7.54 10.65
C GLU A 58 15.98 -6.71 11.09
N ARG A 59 16.26 -5.64 11.85
CA ARG A 59 15.28 -4.67 12.33
C ARG A 59 15.93 -3.30 12.35
N PHE A 60 15.30 -2.31 11.75
CA PHE A 60 15.83 -0.96 11.65
C PHE A 60 14.72 0.07 11.52
N GLU A 61 15.02 1.30 11.93
CA GLU A 61 14.14 2.45 11.73
C GLU A 61 14.42 3.13 10.38
N MET A 62 13.49 3.96 9.94
CA MET A 62 13.66 4.80 8.76
C MET A 62 14.66 5.91 9.01
N ASP A 63 15.51 6.20 8.02
CA ASP A 63 16.48 7.31 8.02
C ASP A 63 15.84 8.52 7.32
N ALA A 64 15.47 9.52 8.12
CA ALA A 64 14.82 10.74 7.65
C ALA A 64 15.65 11.51 6.60
N ASP A 65 16.97 11.56 6.79
CA ASP A 65 17.87 12.28 5.87
C ASP A 65 18.05 11.53 4.55
N ALA A 66 18.13 10.20 4.59
CA ALA A 66 18.19 9.37 3.39
C ALA A 66 16.89 9.49 2.58
N LEU A 67 15.73 9.42 3.24
CA LEU A 67 14.42 9.60 2.62
C LEU A 67 14.26 10.99 1.99
N ALA A 68 14.63 12.06 2.71
CA ALA A 68 14.51 13.43 2.20
C ALA A 68 15.37 13.70 0.96
N ARG A 69 16.52 13.02 0.83
CA ARG A 69 17.40 13.12 -0.35
C ARG A 69 16.87 12.32 -1.56
N HIS A 70 16.07 11.30 -1.33
CA HIS A 70 15.55 10.46 -2.42
C HIS A 70 14.38 11.12 -3.13
N PRO A 71 14.30 11.07 -4.48
CA PRO A 71 13.18 11.69 -5.23
C PRO A 71 11.81 11.09 -4.87
N GLY A 72 11.75 9.80 -4.54
CA GLY A 72 10.53 9.11 -4.14
C GLY A 72 10.22 9.14 -2.65
N GLY A 73 10.95 9.90 -1.85
CA GLY A 73 10.70 10.02 -0.41
C GLY A 73 9.47 10.85 -0.11
N GLY A 74 8.54 10.28 0.68
CA GLY A 74 7.39 10.96 1.25
C GLY A 74 7.73 11.71 2.54
N ALA A 75 6.72 12.36 3.14
CA ALA A 75 6.91 13.12 4.37
C ALA A 75 7.28 12.23 5.56
N PHE A 76 8.39 12.55 6.22
CA PHE A 76 8.80 11.92 7.47
C PHE A 76 8.39 12.80 8.66
N THR A 77 7.82 12.20 9.71
CA THR A 77 7.52 12.90 10.95
C THR A 77 8.04 12.12 12.17
N GLN A 78 8.53 12.86 13.18
CA GLN A 78 8.99 12.23 14.43
C GLN A 78 7.87 11.53 15.20
N GLU A 79 6.64 11.98 15.02
CA GLU A 79 5.46 11.43 15.69
C GLU A 79 5.04 10.07 15.12
N HIS A 80 5.12 9.91 13.78
CA HIS A 80 4.52 8.77 13.11
C HIS A 80 5.51 7.80 12.47
N SER A 81 6.71 8.25 12.09
CA SER A 81 7.63 7.47 11.24
C SER A 81 8.74 6.76 12.04
N ARG A 82 8.44 6.33 13.28
CA ARG A 82 9.41 5.68 14.19
C ARG A 82 9.25 4.17 14.30
N ALA A 83 8.20 3.60 13.75
CA ALA A 83 8.03 2.17 13.79
C ALA A 83 9.12 1.49 12.95
N PRO A 84 9.69 0.38 13.45
CA PRO A 84 10.77 -0.31 12.75
C PRO A 84 10.24 -1.10 11.55
N ILE A 85 11.10 -1.26 10.55
CA ILE A 85 10.95 -2.23 9.49
C ILE A 85 11.60 -3.54 9.95
N VAL A 86 10.98 -4.66 9.62
CA VAL A 86 11.46 -6.00 9.96
C VAL A 86 11.73 -6.78 8.68
N VAL A 87 12.90 -7.41 8.59
CA VAL A 87 13.29 -8.27 7.47
C VAL A 87 13.75 -9.62 7.98
N GLY A 88 13.07 -10.68 7.55
CA GLY A 88 13.53 -12.06 7.68
C GLY A 88 14.29 -12.48 6.43
N ILE A 89 15.41 -13.15 6.59
CA ILE A 89 16.28 -13.56 5.48
C ILE A 89 16.40 -15.08 5.49
N HIS A 90 15.89 -15.69 4.42
CA HIS A 90 16.21 -17.08 4.09
C HIS A 90 17.47 -17.10 3.21
N ARG A 91 18.43 -17.96 3.57
CA ARG A 91 19.59 -18.25 2.74
C ARG A 91 19.61 -19.76 2.42
N PRO A 92 19.71 -20.14 1.15
CA PRO A 92 19.87 -21.55 0.79
C PRO A 92 21.24 -22.07 1.20
N ARG A 93 21.43 -23.38 1.15
CA ARG A 93 22.75 -24.00 1.30
C ARG A 93 23.68 -23.68 0.14
N ALA A 94 23.09 -23.57 -1.07
CA ALA A 94 23.77 -23.13 -2.27
C ALA A 94 22.78 -22.36 -3.15
N GLU A 95 23.16 -21.19 -3.64
CA GLU A 95 22.33 -20.41 -4.58
C GLU A 95 22.23 -21.19 -5.91
N ALA A 96 21.01 -21.65 -6.21
CA ALA A 96 20.71 -22.43 -7.41
C ALA A 96 19.46 -21.95 -8.16
N GLY A 97 18.80 -20.93 -7.66
CA GLY A 97 17.61 -20.30 -8.24
C GLY A 97 17.70 -18.78 -8.29
N ARG A 98 16.56 -18.13 -8.48
CA ARG A 98 16.47 -16.67 -8.49
C ARG A 98 15.99 -16.14 -7.15
N SER A 99 16.62 -15.09 -6.70
CA SER A 99 16.29 -14.43 -5.45
C SER A 99 14.91 -13.75 -5.51
N LEU A 100 14.27 -13.59 -4.34
CA LEU A 100 12.92 -13.07 -4.24
C LEU A 100 12.77 -12.15 -3.03
N ILE A 101 12.05 -11.05 -3.21
CA ILE A 101 11.47 -10.29 -2.12
C ILE A 101 9.98 -10.67 -2.00
N LEU A 102 9.57 -11.06 -0.79
CA LEU A 102 8.18 -11.17 -0.37
C LEU A 102 7.91 -9.98 0.54
N GLN A 103 7.22 -8.97 0.02
CA GLN A 103 6.98 -7.74 0.78
C GLN A 103 5.51 -7.68 1.20
N ALA A 104 5.25 -7.11 2.37
CA ALA A 104 3.92 -6.73 2.82
C ALA A 104 4.02 -5.63 3.88
N HIS A 105 3.01 -4.75 3.93
CA HIS A 105 2.91 -3.76 4.99
C HIS A 105 2.10 -4.28 6.17
N VAL A 106 2.27 -3.64 7.33
CA VAL A 106 1.55 -3.96 8.56
C VAL A 106 0.69 -2.81 9.08
N ASP A 107 0.94 -1.61 8.57
CA ASP A 107 0.11 -0.46 8.91
C ASP A 107 -1.30 -0.60 8.31
N VAL A 108 -2.24 0.06 8.93
CA VAL A 108 -3.66 0.07 8.51
C VAL A 108 -4.21 1.48 8.64
N VAL A 109 -5.17 1.81 7.78
CA VAL A 109 -5.87 3.09 7.90
C VAL A 109 -6.74 3.15 9.15
N PRO A 110 -7.04 4.35 9.68
CA PRO A 110 -7.94 4.52 10.83
C PRO A 110 -9.29 3.82 10.61
N ALA A 111 -9.83 3.24 11.69
CA ALA A 111 -11.12 2.54 11.64
C ALA A 111 -12.31 3.48 11.41
N GLY A 112 -12.13 4.78 11.65
CA GLY A 112 -13.24 5.74 11.64
C GLY A 112 -14.20 5.55 12.83
N PRO A 113 -15.44 6.04 12.72
CA PRO A 113 -16.42 5.91 13.80
C PRO A 113 -16.80 4.43 14.07
N ILE A 114 -16.44 3.92 15.23
CA ILE A 114 -16.65 2.48 15.60
C ILE A 114 -18.12 2.08 15.54
N GLN A 115 -19.06 2.98 15.86
CA GLN A 115 -20.50 2.72 15.80
C GLN A 115 -21.05 2.44 14.40
N MET A 116 -20.24 2.66 13.36
CA MET A 116 -20.61 2.35 11.98
C MET A 116 -20.15 0.94 11.54
N TRP A 117 -19.43 0.22 12.39
CA TRP A 117 -19.02 -1.14 12.14
C TRP A 117 -20.08 -2.12 12.67
N THR A 118 -20.36 -3.19 11.92
CA THR A 118 -21.18 -4.32 12.36
C THR A 118 -20.39 -5.19 13.35
N HIS A 119 -19.11 -5.38 13.08
CA HIS A 119 -18.15 -6.08 13.93
C HIS A 119 -17.04 -5.12 14.37
N PRO A 120 -16.56 -5.17 15.63
CA PRO A 120 -15.46 -4.32 16.07
C PRO A 120 -14.23 -4.47 15.16
N PRO A 121 -13.62 -3.38 14.69
CA PRO A 121 -12.61 -3.42 13.60
C PRO A 121 -11.34 -4.22 13.96
N PHE A 122 -11.00 -4.35 15.23
CA PHE A 122 -9.81 -5.08 15.70
C PHE A 122 -10.15 -6.36 16.49
N GLU A 123 -11.36 -6.85 16.36
CA GLU A 123 -11.81 -8.13 16.88
C GLU A 123 -12.24 -9.03 15.69
N PRO A 124 -11.30 -9.78 15.08
CA PRO A 124 -11.59 -10.48 13.84
C PRO A 124 -12.68 -11.53 14.00
N VAL A 125 -13.73 -11.42 13.20
CA VAL A 125 -14.87 -12.34 13.16
C VAL A 125 -14.86 -13.09 11.84
N ILE A 126 -15.21 -14.38 11.88
CA ILE A 126 -15.37 -15.19 10.66
C ILE A 126 -16.84 -15.54 10.52
N GLU A 127 -17.43 -15.17 9.37
CA GLU A 127 -18.77 -15.54 8.96
C GLU A 127 -18.74 -16.16 7.55
N GLY A 128 -19.05 -17.44 7.46
CA GLY A 128 -18.94 -18.18 6.20
C GLY A 128 -17.50 -18.18 5.66
N ASP A 129 -17.30 -17.65 4.47
CA ASP A 129 -16.01 -17.53 3.81
C ASP A 129 -15.26 -16.23 4.18
N TRP A 130 -15.85 -15.33 4.97
CA TRP A 130 -15.30 -14.00 5.19
C TRP A 130 -14.70 -13.82 6.58
N MET A 131 -13.47 -13.31 6.62
CA MET A 131 -12.88 -12.76 7.85
C MET A 131 -13.03 -11.24 7.83
N TYR A 132 -13.73 -10.71 8.82
CA TYR A 132 -13.98 -9.29 9.03
C TYR A 132 -12.94 -8.68 9.96
N GLY A 133 -12.55 -7.44 9.69
CA GLY A 133 -11.70 -6.63 10.54
C GLY A 133 -10.86 -5.63 9.74
N ARG A 134 -10.45 -4.51 10.35
CA ARG A 134 -9.55 -3.54 9.74
C ARG A 134 -8.18 -4.17 9.49
N GLY A 135 -7.70 -4.10 8.26
CA GLY A 135 -6.46 -4.72 7.84
C GLY A 135 -6.59 -6.23 7.60
N ALA A 136 -7.78 -6.84 7.75
CA ALA A 136 -7.98 -8.25 7.43
C ALA A 136 -7.70 -8.52 5.95
N ALA A 137 -8.15 -7.63 5.07
CA ALA A 137 -7.88 -7.67 3.64
C ALA A 137 -6.59 -6.91 3.30
N ASP A 138 -6.47 -5.70 3.77
CA ASP A 138 -5.44 -4.73 3.41
C ASP A 138 -4.46 -4.51 4.56
N MET A 139 -3.25 -5.22 4.59
CA MET A 139 -3.00 -6.43 3.77
C MET A 139 -2.54 -7.61 4.64
N LYS A 140 -3.05 -7.71 5.90
CA LYS A 140 -2.56 -8.71 6.88
C LYS A 140 -2.78 -10.15 6.42
N ALA A 141 -3.85 -10.45 5.65
CA ALA A 141 -4.03 -11.77 5.05
C ALA A 141 -2.98 -12.06 3.98
N GLY A 142 -2.63 -11.05 3.16
CA GLY A 142 -1.52 -11.15 2.22
C GLY A 142 -0.17 -11.32 2.92
N HIS A 143 0.08 -10.56 3.99
CA HIS A 143 1.28 -10.73 4.82
C HIS A 143 1.37 -12.16 5.38
N ALA A 144 0.27 -12.71 5.89
CA ALA A 144 0.21 -14.09 6.34
C ALA A 144 0.47 -15.08 5.18
N ALA A 145 -0.04 -14.81 3.97
CA ALA A 145 0.18 -15.65 2.81
C ALA A 145 1.67 -15.75 2.42
N ASN A 146 2.44 -14.64 2.50
CA ASN A 146 3.89 -14.66 2.32
C ASN A 146 4.57 -15.70 3.23
N LEU A 147 4.20 -15.70 4.49
CA LEU A 147 4.83 -16.54 5.50
C LEU A 147 4.40 -18.01 5.37
N PHE A 148 3.10 -18.24 5.17
CA PHE A 148 2.54 -19.59 5.10
C PHE A 148 2.80 -20.29 3.75
N ALA A 149 3.10 -19.54 2.68
CA ALA A 149 3.63 -20.11 1.45
C ALA A 149 5.02 -20.75 1.68
N LEU A 150 5.88 -20.09 2.43
CA LEU A 150 7.19 -20.65 2.84
C LEU A 150 7.03 -21.81 3.83
N ASP A 151 6.10 -21.70 4.78
CA ASP A 151 5.79 -22.80 5.72
C ASP A 151 5.25 -24.03 4.98
N ALA A 152 4.48 -23.86 3.91
CA ALA A 152 4.00 -24.98 3.08
C ALA A 152 5.15 -25.71 2.38
N LEU A 153 6.15 -25.00 1.86
CA LEU A 153 7.36 -25.62 1.32
C LEU A 153 8.07 -26.44 2.40
N ARG A 154 8.24 -25.89 3.62
CA ARG A 154 8.88 -26.59 4.73
C ARG A 154 8.09 -27.84 5.14
N ARG A 155 6.77 -27.78 5.24
CA ARG A 155 5.90 -28.95 5.49
C ARG A 155 6.03 -30.01 4.40
N ALA A 156 6.29 -29.59 3.17
CA ALA A 156 6.60 -30.50 2.06
C ALA A 156 8.06 -31.00 2.06
N GLY A 157 8.84 -30.72 3.11
CA GLY A 157 10.25 -31.13 3.20
C GLY A 157 11.20 -30.33 2.31
N LEU A 158 10.80 -29.13 1.90
CA LEU A 158 11.50 -28.29 0.94
C LEU A 158 11.78 -26.89 1.52
N GLN A 159 12.76 -26.21 0.94
CA GLN A 159 13.00 -24.79 1.14
C GLN A 159 13.45 -24.15 -0.18
N PRO A 160 13.36 -22.82 -0.34
CA PRO A 160 13.86 -22.14 -1.54
C PRO A 160 15.36 -22.39 -1.74
N ALA A 161 15.78 -22.66 -2.98
CA ALA A 161 17.17 -22.81 -3.37
C ALA A 161 17.81 -21.46 -3.78
N ALA A 162 17.24 -20.35 -3.35
CA ALA A 162 17.74 -18.99 -3.54
C ALA A 162 17.45 -18.14 -2.32
N THR A 163 18.16 -17.03 -2.18
CA THR A 163 17.90 -16.05 -1.11
C THR A 163 16.48 -15.47 -1.23
N VAL A 164 15.73 -15.49 -0.11
CA VAL A 164 14.41 -14.86 -0.01
C VAL A 164 14.41 -13.84 1.13
N TYR A 165 14.04 -12.60 0.83
CA TYR A 165 13.81 -11.55 1.81
C TYR A 165 12.32 -11.46 2.11
N ILE A 166 11.93 -11.61 3.38
CA ILE A 166 10.57 -11.43 3.87
C ILE A 166 10.55 -10.05 4.52
N GLN A 167 10.03 -9.06 3.81
CA GLN A 167 10.02 -7.66 4.25
C GLN A 167 8.65 -7.31 4.82
N SER A 168 8.62 -6.93 6.09
CA SER A 168 7.47 -6.38 6.79
C SER A 168 7.69 -4.88 6.97
N VAL A 169 6.99 -4.08 6.17
CA VAL A 169 7.17 -2.64 6.11
C VAL A 169 6.07 -1.89 6.84
N VAL A 170 6.23 -0.58 6.99
CA VAL A 170 5.31 0.37 7.60
C VAL A 170 5.10 1.55 6.67
N GLU A 171 4.07 2.36 6.93
CA GLU A 171 3.75 3.58 6.17
C GLU A 171 3.45 3.35 4.67
N GLU A 172 3.03 2.14 4.27
CA GLU A 172 2.51 1.94 2.91
C GLU A 172 1.30 2.83 2.68
N GLU A 173 0.39 2.92 3.63
CA GLU A 173 -0.88 3.64 3.58
C GLU A 173 -0.75 5.17 3.66
N SER A 174 0.45 5.70 3.73
CA SER A 174 0.63 7.14 3.97
C SER A 174 1.79 7.82 3.25
N THR A 175 2.90 7.11 3.02
CA THR A 175 4.11 7.70 2.42
C THR A 175 4.84 6.77 1.47
N GLY A 176 4.75 5.45 1.64
CA GLY A 176 5.58 4.44 0.98
C GLY A 176 7.04 4.45 1.43
N ASN A 177 7.36 5.15 2.53
CA ASN A 177 8.73 5.28 3.01
C ASN A 177 9.29 3.96 3.54
N GLY A 178 8.43 3.06 4.05
CA GLY A 178 8.86 1.76 4.56
C GLY A 178 9.51 0.90 3.48
N ALA A 179 8.84 0.72 2.34
CA ALA A 179 9.40 0.01 1.20
C ALA A 179 10.63 0.73 0.62
N LEU A 180 10.57 2.08 0.51
CA LEU A 180 11.70 2.87 0.03
C LEU A 180 12.93 2.70 0.93
N MET A 181 12.74 2.58 2.25
CA MET A 181 13.86 2.36 3.17
C MET A 181 14.50 0.98 2.98
N THR A 182 13.75 -0.06 2.60
CA THR A 182 14.34 -1.37 2.26
C THR A 182 15.23 -1.28 1.02
N HIS A 183 14.79 -0.54 0.00
CA HIS A 183 15.61 -0.23 -1.17
C HIS A 183 16.91 0.51 -0.77
N LEU A 184 16.80 1.57 0.04
CA LEU A 184 17.95 2.36 0.51
C LEU A 184 18.93 1.56 1.38
N ARG A 185 18.45 0.53 2.07
CA ARG A 185 19.25 -0.44 2.81
C ARG A 185 19.98 -1.44 1.92
N GLY A 186 19.63 -1.51 0.63
CA GLY A 186 20.31 -2.32 -0.36
C GLY A 186 19.84 -3.77 -0.46
N TYR A 187 18.64 -4.11 0.01
CA TYR A 187 18.04 -5.41 -0.28
C TYR A 187 17.73 -5.50 -1.77
N LYS A 188 18.32 -6.49 -2.44
CA LYS A 188 18.14 -6.72 -3.89
C LYS A 188 17.77 -8.15 -4.18
N ALA A 189 16.85 -8.33 -5.13
CA ALA A 189 16.41 -9.62 -5.61
C ALA A 189 16.09 -9.54 -7.12
N ASP A 190 15.82 -10.70 -7.73
CA ASP A 190 15.48 -10.80 -9.16
C ASP A 190 14.00 -10.49 -9.44
N ALA A 191 13.14 -10.53 -8.42
CA ALA A 191 11.73 -10.12 -8.48
C ALA A 191 11.20 -9.79 -7.07
N VAL A 192 10.06 -9.09 -7.01
CA VAL A 192 9.28 -8.92 -5.79
C VAL A 192 7.84 -9.37 -6.02
N LEU A 193 7.23 -9.97 -4.98
CA LEU A 193 5.83 -10.32 -4.94
C LEU A 193 5.18 -9.68 -3.71
N ILE A 194 4.11 -8.93 -3.94
CA ILE A 194 3.36 -8.15 -2.93
C ILE A 194 1.90 -8.59 -2.98
N PRO A 195 1.38 -9.26 -1.94
CA PRO A 195 0.03 -9.83 -1.96
C PRO A 195 -1.05 -8.87 -1.43
N GLU A 196 -1.14 -7.67 -2.05
CA GLU A 196 -2.26 -6.75 -1.83
C GLU A 196 -3.60 -7.35 -2.29
N PRO A 197 -4.73 -6.93 -1.71
CA PRO A 197 -6.04 -7.51 -1.98
C PRO A 197 -6.60 -7.12 -3.36
N GLU A 198 -6.03 -7.65 -4.42
CA GLU A 198 -6.30 -7.29 -5.81
C GLU A 198 -7.08 -8.40 -6.59
N ASP A 199 -8.05 -9.03 -5.91
CA ASP A 199 -9.06 -9.93 -6.48
C ASP A 199 -8.52 -11.10 -7.30
N GLU A 200 -7.39 -11.70 -6.90
CA GLU A 200 -6.69 -12.78 -7.62
C GLU A 200 -6.24 -12.37 -9.03
N LYS A 201 -6.05 -11.06 -9.27
CA LYS A 201 -5.56 -10.50 -10.52
C LYS A 201 -4.16 -9.92 -10.34
N LEU A 202 -3.45 -9.76 -11.42
CA LEU A 202 -2.14 -9.10 -11.44
C LEU A 202 -2.32 -7.63 -11.80
N VAL A 203 -1.86 -6.74 -10.92
CA VAL A 203 -1.85 -5.32 -11.23
C VAL A 203 -0.85 -5.03 -12.33
N ARG A 204 -1.34 -4.45 -13.42
CA ARG A 204 -0.51 -4.03 -14.56
C ARG A 204 0.01 -2.62 -14.40
N ALA A 205 -0.82 -1.73 -13.87
CA ALA A 205 -0.49 -0.33 -13.70
C ALA A 205 -1.18 0.26 -12.47
N ASN A 206 -0.53 1.19 -11.82
CA ASN A 206 -1.12 2.01 -10.78
C ASN A 206 -0.63 3.47 -10.88
N PRO A 207 -1.47 4.46 -10.55
CA PRO A 207 -1.08 5.86 -10.54
C PRO A 207 -0.09 6.17 -9.41
N GLY A 208 0.62 7.27 -9.57
CA GLY A 208 1.28 7.93 -8.45
C GLY A 208 0.29 8.69 -7.58
N VAL A 209 0.72 9.10 -6.40
CA VAL A 209 -0.15 9.77 -5.42
C VAL A 209 0.59 10.90 -4.73
N LEU A 210 -0.11 12.04 -4.58
CA LEU A 210 0.32 13.17 -3.80
C LEU A 210 -0.67 13.42 -2.66
N TRP A 211 -0.16 13.55 -1.43
CA TRP A 211 -0.93 14.04 -0.28
C TRP A 211 -0.48 15.42 0.10
N PHE A 212 -1.44 16.30 0.25
CA PHE A 212 -1.17 17.69 0.63
C PHE A 212 -2.28 18.27 1.48
N GLN A 213 -1.90 19.20 2.33
CA GLN A 213 -2.80 20.01 3.14
C GLN A 213 -2.81 21.44 2.61
N VAL A 214 -3.98 22.03 2.53
CA VAL A 214 -4.14 23.47 2.26
C VAL A 214 -4.69 24.14 3.50
N GLU A 215 -3.93 25.07 4.07
CA GLU A 215 -4.37 25.93 5.16
C GLU A 215 -4.80 27.28 4.62
N VAL A 216 -6.05 27.63 4.91
CA VAL A 216 -6.66 28.94 4.57
C VAL A 216 -6.83 29.74 5.84
N ARG A 217 -6.34 30.99 5.84
CA ARG A 217 -6.50 31.91 6.96
C ARG A 217 -7.53 32.96 6.63
N GLY A 218 -8.43 33.21 7.59
CA GLY A 218 -9.49 34.20 7.54
C GLY A 218 -9.16 35.45 8.34
N PHE A 219 -10.14 36.32 8.38
CA PHE A 219 -10.12 37.50 9.26
C PHE A 219 -11.35 37.48 10.17
N PRO A 220 -11.18 37.09 11.44
CA PRO A 220 -12.30 36.90 12.36
C PRO A 220 -12.88 38.21 12.79
N VAL A 221 -14.21 38.33 12.78
CA VAL A 221 -15.00 39.41 13.35
C VAL A 221 -16.29 38.84 13.93
N HIS A 222 -17.00 39.60 14.72
CA HIS A 222 -18.34 39.22 15.18
C HIS A 222 -19.29 39.11 13.98
N VAL A 223 -20.19 38.13 13.95
CA VAL A 223 -21.11 37.90 12.80
C VAL A 223 -21.97 39.12 12.46
N ARG A 224 -22.26 40.03 13.39
CA ARG A 224 -22.96 41.27 13.14
C ARG A 224 -22.21 42.21 12.17
N GLU A 225 -20.88 42.02 12.05
CA GLU A 225 -19.99 42.79 11.17
C GLU A 225 -19.36 41.89 10.09
N MET A 226 -20.06 40.80 9.71
CA MET A 226 -19.56 39.74 8.83
C MET A 226 -18.96 40.30 7.53
N GLY A 227 -19.49 41.38 6.98
CA GLY A 227 -18.97 42.03 5.77
C GLY A 227 -17.57 42.66 5.92
N ALA A 228 -17.12 42.94 7.16
CA ALA A 228 -15.77 43.42 7.43
C ALA A 228 -14.75 42.31 7.67
N GLY A 229 -15.23 41.05 7.85
CA GLY A 229 -14.41 39.87 8.05
C GLY A 229 -14.15 39.11 6.76
N ALA A 230 -13.45 37.98 6.92
CA ALA A 230 -13.15 37.08 5.82
C ALA A 230 -13.23 35.64 6.28
N ASN A 231 -14.26 34.93 5.80
CA ASN A 231 -14.58 33.56 6.20
C ASN A 231 -13.62 32.56 5.56
N ALA A 232 -12.77 31.93 6.40
CA ALA A 232 -11.81 30.94 5.94
C ALA A 232 -12.48 29.68 5.38
N ILE A 233 -13.64 29.28 5.90
CA ILE A 233 -14.38 28.08 5.41
C ILE A 233 -14.91 28.35 4.00
N ASP A 234 -15.55 29.51 3.77
CA ASP A 234 -16.05 29.88 2.42
C ASP A 234 -14.88 29.98 1.41
N ALA A 235 -13.74 30.49 1.86
CA ALA A 235 -12.55 30.58 1.03
C ALA A 235 -11.96 29.17 0.72
N ALA A 236 -11.97 28.27 1.68
CA ALA A 236 -11.55 26.88 1.46
C ALA A 236 -12.44 26.15 0.42
N TYR A 237 -13.76 26.35 0.43
CA TYR A 237 -14.65 25.82 -0.61
C TYR A 237 -14.30 26.34 -2.01
N ARG A 238 -13.89 27.60 -2.14
CA ARG A 238 -13.45 28.15 -3.44
C ARG A 238 -12.12 27.51 -3.90
N VAL A 239 -11.18 27.29 -2.97
CA VAL A 239 -9.92 26.57 -3.26
C VAL A 239 -10.21 25.13 -3.69
N ILE A 240 -11.12 24.41 -3.00
CA ILE A 240 -11.57 23.07 -3.41
C ILE A 240 -12.11 23.10 -4.83
N GLY A 241 -12.94 24.09 -5.18
CA GLY A 241 -13.46 24.28 -6.54
C GLY A 241 -12.35 24.44 -7.58
N GLU A 242 -11.26 25.14 -7.26
CA GLU A 242 -10.11 25.27 -8.16
C GLU A 242 -9.30 23.97 -8.28
N LEU A 243 -9.13 23.22 -7.19
CA LEU A 243 -8.49 21.92 -7.21
C LEU A 243 -9.29 20.90 -8.04
N ARG A 244 -10.63 20.95 -8.00
CA ARG A 244 -11.49 20.13 -8.86
C ARG A 244 -11.31 20.47 -10.35
N ARG A 245 -11.13 21.75 -10.70
CA ARG A 245 -10.81 22.12 -12.08
C ARG A 245 -9.46 21.58 -12.52
N LEU A 246 -8.46 21.61 -11.65
CA LEU A 246 -7.14 21.01 -11.93
C LEU A 246 -7.27 19.50 -12.16
N GLU A 247 -8.06 18.79 -11.35
CA GLU A 247 -8.36 17.37 -11.53
C GLU A 247 -8.97 17.09 -12.90
N GLU A 248 -9.98 17.87 -13.32
CA GLU A 248 -10.61 17.73 -14.64
C GLU A 248 -9.62 17.99 -15.78
N GLU A 249 -8.77 19.02 -15.66
CA GLU A 249 -7.72 19.32 -16.65
C GLU A 249 -6.73 18.16 -16.77
N TRP A 250 -6.31 17.56 -15.67
CA TRP A 250 -5.41 16.40 -15.69
C TRP A 250 -6.07 15.18 -16.31
N ASN A 251 -7.35 14.93 -16.00
CA ASN A 251 -8.11 13.83 -16.58
C ASN A 251 -8.37 14.02 -18.08
N ALA A 252 -8.56 15.25 -18.55
CA ALA A 252 -8.67 15.55 -19.97
C ALA A 252 -7.41 15.14 -20.77
N GLY A 253 -6.25 15.09 -20.11
CA GLY A 253 -4.97 14.66 -20.69
C GLY A 253 -4.75 13.14 -20.75
N LYS A 254 -5.79 12.30 -20.54
CA LYS A 254 -5.67 10.83 -20.49
C LYS A 254 -5.42 10.13 -21.83
N THR A 255 -5.74 10.78 -22.95
CA THR A 255 -5.57 10.21 -24.29
C THR A 255 -4.12 9.85 -24.54
N GLY A 256 -3.88 8.61 -24.98
CA GLY A 256 -2.54 8.06 -25.23
C GLY A 256 -1.80 7.66 -23.94
N ARG A 257 -2.46 7.69 -22.78
CA ARG A 257 -1.94 7.14 -21.53
C ARG A 257 -2.31 5.66 -21.43
N GLU A 258 -1.42 4.77 -21.87
CA GLU A 258 -1.66 3.34 -21.83
C GLU A 258 -2.15 2.89 -20.44
N HIS A 259 -3.15 2.00 -20.41
CA HIS A 259 -3.88 1.51 -19.24
C HIS A 259 -4.85 2.50 -18.56
N PHE A 260 -4.76 3.81 -18.83
CA PHE A 260 -5.58 4.85 -18.19
C PHE A 260 -6.58 5.51 -19.15
N GLU A 261 -6.34 5.48 -20.44
CA GLU A 261 -7.14 6.20 -21.44
C GLU A 261 -8.59 5.69 -21.55
N HIS A 262 -8.84 4.43 -21.19
CA HIS A 262 -10.16 3.81 -21.23
C HIS A 262 -10.96 3.97 -19.92
N GLU A 263 -10.31 4.46 -18.86
CA GLU A 263 -10.99 4.78 -17.61
C GLU A 263 -11.71 6.12 -17.72
N ASP A 264 -12.92 6.21 -17.14
CA ASP A 264 -13.70 7.45 -17.22
C ASP A 264 -12.99 8.60 -16.48
N HIS A 265 -12.50 8.34 -15.26
CA HIS A 265 -11.86 9.32 -14.40
C HIS A 265 -10.67 8.71 -13.65
N PRO A 266 -9.54 8.47 -14.35
CA PRO A 266 -8.42 7.71 -13.79
C PRO A 266 -7.66 8.40 -12.65
N LEU A 267 -7.68 9.73 -12.62
CA LEU A 267 -7.01 10.50 -11.56
C LEU A 267 -8.06 11.10 -10.63
N ASN A 268 -8.08 10.63 -9.38
CA ASN A 268 -9.06 11.07 -8.39
C ASN A 268 -8.45 12.07 -7.41
N LEU A 269 -9.09 13.22 -7.25
CA LEU A 269 -8.88 14.14 -6.13
C LEU A 269 -9.86 13.79 -5.00
N ASN A 270 -9.36 13.35 -3.88
CA ASN A 270 -10.15 13.19 -2.66
C ASN A 270 -9.87 14.32 -1.67
N ILE A 271 -10.93 14.97 -1.20
CA ILE A 271 -10.88 15.82 -0.02
C ILE A 271 -11.20 14.92 1.17
N GLY A 272 -10.16 14.37 1.79
CA GLY A 272 -10.30 13.34 2.82
C GLY A 272 -10.66 13.88 4.19
N LYS A 273 -10.29 15.16 4.47
CA LYS A 273 -10.56 15.79 5.74
C LYS A 273 -10.74 17.30 5.55
N ILE A 274 -11.66 17.89 6.32
CA ILE A 274 -11.85 19.34 6.43
C ILE A 274 -12.08 19.69 7.89
N GLU A 275 -11.38 20.71 8.39
CA GLU A 275 -11.51 21.26 9.74
C GLU A 275 -11.47 22.77 9.66
N GLY A 276 -12.29 23.48 10.44
CA GLY A 276 -12.23 24.95 10.44
C GLY A 276 -13.20 25.62 11.38
N GLY A 277 -12.85 26.86 11.74
CA GLY A 277 -13.63 27.69 12.65
C GLY A 277 -13.53 27.25 14.10
N ASP A 278 -13.96 28.17 14.98
CA ASP A 278 -13.88 27.98 16.44
C ASP A 278 -15.23 28.20 17.14
N TRP A 279 -16.08 29.05 16.57
CA TRP A 279 -17.32 29.48 17.22
C TRP A 279 -18.38 29.91 16.20
N ALA A 280 -19.63 29.47 16.37
CA ALA A 280 -20.73 29.73 15.44
C ALA A 280 -21.08 31.21 15.25
N SER A 281 -20.77 32.05 16.22
CA SER A 281 -21.04 33.51 16.17
C SER A 281 -19.81 34.37 15.85
N SER A 282 -18.74 33.77 15.36
CA SER A 282 -17.54 34.44 14.83
C SER A 282 -17.29 34.02 13.39
N VAL A 283 -16.82 34.95 12.56
CA VAL A 283 -16.35 34.66 11.21
C VAL A 283 -15.11 33.74 11.34
N PRO A 284 -15.06 32.55 10.71
CA PRO A 284 -13.98 31.61 10.84
C PRO A 284 -12.60 32.18 10.51
N ALA A 285 -11.64 32.02 11.44
CA ALA A 285 -10.28 32.51 11.29
C ALA A 285 -9.38 31.56 10.48
N TRP A 286 -9.74 30.31 10.38
CA TRP A 286 -8.93 29.27 9.71
C TRP A 286 -9.79 28.15 9.17
N CYS A 287 -9.26 27.46 8.13
CA CYS A 287 -9.77 26.20 7.63
C CYS A 287 -8.61 25.41 7.04
N ARG A 288 -8.55 24.09 7.32
CA ARG A 288 -7.62 23.14 6.74
C ARG A 288 -8.36 22.09 5.93
N ILE A 289 -7.80 21.75 4.80
CA ILE A 289 -8.26 20.64 3.95
C ILE A 289 -7.11 19.71 3.66
N ASP A 290 -7.28 18.42 3.97
CA ASP A 290 -6.33 17.36 3.59
C ASP A 290 -6.81 16.70 2.32
N CYS A 291 -5.92 16.68 1.32
CA CYS A 291 -6.20 16.23 -0.04
C CYS A 291 -5.29 15.08 -0.44
N ARG A 292 -5.84 14.17 -1.24
CA ARG A 292 -5.11 13.15 -1.99
C ARG A 292 -5.43 13.32 -3.46
N ILE A 293 -4.43 13.38 -4.34
CA ILE A 293 -4.64 13.39 -5.79
C ILE A 293 -3.72 12.37 -6.46
N ALA A 294 -4.24 11.68 -7.49
CA ALA A 294 -3.47 10.77 -8.31
C ALA A 294 -2.72 11.52 -9.42
N ILE A 295 -1.62 10.92 -9.90
CA ILE A 295 -0.83 11.37 -11.06
C ILE A 295 -0.54 10.20 -11.97
N TYR A 296 -0.34 10.43 -13.27
CA TYR A 296 -0.02 9.35 -14.21
C TYR A 296 1.38 8.77 -14.00
N PRO A 297 1.60 7.48 -14.27
CA PRO A 297 2.94 6.93 -14.37
C PRO A 297 3.81 7.73 -15.34
N GLY A 298 5.08 7.90 -14.98
CA GLY A 298 6.04 8.70 -15.74
C GLY A 298 6.00 10.21 -15.46
N GLN A 299 5.03 10.71 -14.69
CA GLN A 299 5.05 12.08 -14.18
C GLN A 299 5.89 12.18 -12.91
N SER A 300 6.66 13.26 -12.80
CA SER A 300 7.44 13.57 -11.60
C SER A 300 6.52 14.06 -10.47
N ALA A 301 6.54 13.37 -9.33
CA ALA A 301 5.78 13.78 -8.16
C ALA A 301 6.13 15.22 -7.70
N ARG A 302 7.40 15.61 -7.82
CA ARG A 302 7.86 16.98 -7.48
C ARG A 302 7.32 18.05 -8.42
N GLU A 303 7.28 17.76 -9.72
CA GLU A 303 6.75 18.71 -10.72
C GLU A 303 5.24 18.88 -10.54
N MET A 304 4.51 17.79 -10.34
CA MET A 304 3.07 17.83 -10.10
C MET A 304 2.74 18.52 -8.77
N ALA A 305 3.54 18.29 -7.72
CA ALA A 305 3.41 19.02 -6.46
C ALA A 305 3.64 20.53 -6.62
N LYS A 306 4.60 20.93 -7.46
CA LYS A 306 4.83 22.34 -7.82
C LYS A 306 3.64 22.91 -8.56
N GLU A 307 3.07 22.20 -9.53
CA GLU A 307 1.89 22.63 -10.28
C GLU A 307 0.69 22.89 -9.36
N ILE A 308 0.43 22.02 -8.37
CA ILE A 308 -0.61 22.25 -7.35
C ILE A 308 -0.36 23.55 -6.59
N LYS A 309 0.88 23.80 -6.12
CA LYS A 309 1.22 25.05 -5.43
C LYS A 309 1.04 26.26 -6.32
N ASP A 310 1.48 26.18 -7.57
CA ASP A 310 1.38 27.29 -8.53
C ASP A 310 -0.10 27.59 -8.85
N ARG A 311 -0.94 26.56 -9.00
CA ARG A 311 -2.38 26.68 -9.23
C ARG A 311 -3.07 27.38 -8.07
N VAL A 312 -2.86 26.92 -6.84
CA VAL A 312 -3.44 27.54 -5.63
C VAL A 312 -2.95 28.98 -5.49
N SER A 313 -1.68 29.24 -5.75
CA SER A 313 -1.12 30.60 -5.67
C SER A 313 -1.68 31.51 -6.76
N ALA A 314 -1.87 31.03 -7.98
CA ALA A 314 -2.46 31.80 -9.07
C ALA A 314 -3.93 32.15 -8.78
N PHE A 315 -4.69 31.19 -8.31
CA PHE A 315 -6.07 31.38 -7.87
C PHE A 315 -6.16 32.41 -6.75
N ALA A 316 -5.29 32.29 -5.72
CA ALA A 316 -5.28 33.22 -4.59
C ALA A 316 -5.02 34.67 -5.03
N ARG A 317 -4.11 34.91 -5.97
CA ARG A 317 -3.84 36.27 -6.49
C ARG A 317 -5.06 36.92 -7.16
N ALA A 318 -5.93 36.09 -7.76
CA ALA A 318 -7.15 36.59 -8.44
C ALA A 318 -8.35 36.71 -7.49
N ASP A 319 -8.32 36.09 -6.32
CA ASP A 319 -9.40 36.14 -5.34
C ASP A 319 -9.23 37.38 -4.43
N ARG A 320 -10.30 38.20 -4.32
CA ARG A 320 -10.30 39.44 -3.53
C ARG A 320 -9.82 39.28 -2.09
N PHE A 321 -10.11 38.13 -1.49
CA PHE A 321 -9.78 37.82 -0.11
C PHE A 321 -8.41 37.13 0.02
N LEU A 322 -8.20 36.06 -0.76
CA LEU A 322 -6.99 35.23 -0.68
C LEU A 322 -5.73 35.99 -1.16
N SER A 323 -5.87 37.03 -1.98
CA SER A 323 -4.72 37.85 -2.41
C SER A 323 -3.97 38.49 -1.26
N ASN A 324 -4.67 38.81 -0.14
CA ASN A 324 -4.06 39.38 1.05
C ASN A 324 -3.59 38.33 2.07
N SER A 325 -4.10 37.10 1.99
CA SER A 325 -3.77 36.00 2.86
C SER A 325 -3.74 34.70 2.04
N PRO A 326 -2.68 34.47 1.22
CA PRO A 326 -2.59 33.31 0.36
C PRO A 326 -2.62 32.02 1.15
N PRO A 327 -3.32 30.97 0.66
CA PRO A 327 -3.30 29.62 1.29
C PRO A 327 -1.90 29.04 1.32
N ALA A 328 -1.56 28.35 2.40
CA ALA A 328 -0.34 27.56 2.50
C ALA A 328 -0.61 26.14 2.03
N VAL A 329 0.21 25.64 1.10
CA VAL A 329 0.15 24.23 0.63
C VAL A 329 1.36 23.48 1.14
N THR A 330 1.11 22.45 1.96
CA THR A 330 2.14 21.58 2.56
C THR A 330 1.91 20.13 2.15
N PHE A 331 2.96 19.46 1.67
CA PHE A 331 2.90 18.02 1.38
C PHE A 331 3.24 17.26 2.65
N ASN A 332 2.29 16.48 3.16
CA ASN A 332 2.34 15.85 4.49
C ASN A 332 2.24 14.32 4.47
N GLY A 333 2.32 13.70 3.29
CA GLY A 333 2.26 12.25 3.10
C GLY A 333 2.97 11.83 1.82
N PHE A 334 2.27 11.09 0.99
CA PHE A 334 2.81 10.62 -0.29
C PHE A 334 3.35 11.74 -1.18
N GLN A 335 4.49 11.48 -1.79
CA GLN A 335 5.01 12.12 -2.99
C GLN A 335 5.56 11.00 -3.89
N ALA A 336 4.65 10.21 -4.44
CA ALA A 336 4.93 8.93 -5.04
C ALA A 336 4.58 8.91 -6.53
N GLU A 337 5.52 8.43 -7.36
CA GLU A 337 5.29 8.19 -8.78
C GLU A 337 4.43 6.93 -8.99
N GLY A 338 3.72 6.86 -10.11
CA GLY A 338 3.03 5.65 -10.55
C GLY A 338 3.97 4.63 -11.19
N TYR A 339 3.51 3.39 -11.30
CA TYR A 339 4.28 2.30 -11.87
C TYR A 339 3.46 1.53 -12.92
N VAL A 340 4.13 1.06 -13.96
CA VAL A 340 3.60 0.12 -14.96
C VAL A 340 4.51 -1.10 -14.97
N LEU A 341 3.93 -2.28 -14.75
CA LEU A 341 4.62 -3.55 -14.87
C LEU A 341 4.74 -3.89 -16.37
N GLU A 342 5.95 -3.91 -16.90
CA GLU A 342 6.20 -4.34 -18.27
C GLU A 342 5.73 -5.79 -18.48
N PRO A 343 4.93 -6.06 -19.54
CA PRO A 343 4.36 -7.39 -19.76
C PRO A 343 5.42 -8.41 -20.18
N GLY A 344 5.18 -9.68 -19.82
CA GLY A 344 5.93 -10.81 -20.34
C GLY A 344 7.23 -11.12 -19.60
N SER A 345 7.49 -10.51 -18.44
CA SER A 345 8.63 -10.91 -17.62
C SER A 345 8.54 -12.39 -17.22
N GLU A 346 9.67 -13.04 -16.99
CA GLU A 346 9.69 -14.44 -16.59
C GLU A 346 8.98 -14.66 -15.24
N ALA A 347 9.09 -13.69 -14.32
CA ALA A 347 8.37 -13.71 -13.05
C ALA A 347 6.84 -13.70 -13.27
N GLU A 348 6.33 -12.86 -14.17
CA GLU A 348 4.92 -12.85 -14.55
C GLU A 348 4.49 -14.21 -15.13
N GLN A 349 5.31 -14.81 -15.99
CA GLN A 349 4.99 -16.11 -16.59
C GLN A 349 4.93 -17.24 -15.55
N VAL A 350 5.85 -17.23 -14.57
CA VAL A 350 5.81 -18.18 -13.44
C VAL A 350 4.53 -17.97 -12.62
N LEU A 351 4.17 -16.72 -12.31
CA LEU A 351 2.94 -16.42 -11.56
C LEU A 351 1.68 -16.86 -12.33
N ARG A 352 1.63 -16.66 -13.64
CA ARG A 352 0.52 -17.13 -14.49
C ARG A 352 0.35 -18.65 -14.41
N ARG A 353 1.45 -19.41 -14.46
CA ARG A 353 1.41 -20.88 -14.31
C ARG A 353 0.97 -21.31 -12.91
N ALA A 354 1.48 -20.66 -11.88
CA ALA A 354 1.11 -20.91 -10.49
C ALA A 354 -0.37 -20.62 -10.23
N HIS A 355 -0.88 -19.47 -10.68
CA HIS A 355 -2.29 -19.10 -10.61
C HIS A 355 -3.18 -20.13 -11.32
N HIS A 356 -2.83 -20.47 -12.56
CA HIS A 356 -3.62 -21.47 -13.33
C HIS A 356 -3.63 -22.85 -12.66
N ALA A 357 -2.50 -23.27 -12.09
CA ALA A 357 -2.41 -24.57 -11.40
C ALA A 357 -3.35 -24.65 -10.17
N VAL A 358 -3.60 -23.54 -9.50
CA VAL A 358 -4.47 -23.49 -8.31
C VAL A 358 -5.93 -23.21 -8.65
N THR A 359 -6.17 -22.33 -9.62
CA THR A 359 -7.52 -21.81 -9.89
C THR A 359 -8.18 -22.44 -11.12
N GLY A 360 -7.40 -23.06 -12.02
CA GLY A 360 -7.83 -23.49 -13.36
C GLY A 360 -8.12 -22.33 -14.32
N ARG A 361 -7.92 -21.06 -13.90
CA ARG A 361 -8.24 -19.85 -14.66
C ARG A 361 -6.99 -19.18 -15.21
N THR A 362 -7.15 -18.39 -16.26
CA THR A 362 -6.11 -17.48 -16.74
C THR A 362 -5.96 -16.32 -15.75
N LEU A 363 -4.72 -15.94 -15.45
CA LEU A 363 -4.44 -14.75 -14.65
C LEU A 363 -4.75 -13.49 -15.46
N GLU A 364 -5.78 -12.78 -15.03
CA GLU A 364 -6.16 -11.48 -15.59
C GLU A 364 -5.22 -10.38 -15.10
N THR A 365 -5.12 -9.32 -15.89
CA THR A 365 -4.38 -8.10 -15.52
C THR A 365 -5.32 -6.90 -15.58
N PHE A 366 -5.09 -5.92 -14.71
CA PHE A 366 -5.89 -4.70 -14.68
C PHE A 366 -5.08 -3.52 -14.14
N MET A 367 -5.63 -2.31 -14.26
CA MET A 367 -5.14 -1.10 -13.62
C MET A 367 -5.90 -0.89 -12.31
N THR A 368 -5.19 -0.69 -11.19
CA THR A 368 -5.79 -0.22 -9.94
C THR A 368 -5.63 1.29 -9.80
N ALA A 369 -6.57 1.97 -9.13
CA ALA A 369 -6.48 3.40 -8.84
C ALA A 369 -5.76 3.69 -7.50
N GLY A 370 -5.35 2.64 -6.78
CA GLY A 370 -4.62 2.72 -5.51
C GLY A 370 -3.12 3.01 -5.69
N TYR A 371 -2.49 3.46 -4.62
CA TYR A 371 -1.03 3.43 -4.48
C TYR A 371 -0.59 1.99 -4.21
N LEU A 372 0.63 1.64 -4.63
CA LEU A 372 1.27 0.36 -4.32
C LEU A 372 2.78 0.55 -4.14
N ASP A 373 3.37 -0.18 -3.21
CA ASP A 373 4.82 -0.23 -3.00
C ASP A 373 5.60 -0.84 -4.18
N THR A 374 4.93 -1.47 -5.16
CA THR A 374 5.52 -1.98 -6.40
C THR A 374 6.40 -0.95 -7.11
N ARG A 375 6.04 0.35 -7.00
CA ARG A 375 6.80 1.45 -7.60
C ARG A 375 8.27 1.48 -7.13
N VAL A 376 8.52 1.16 -5.86
CA VAL A 376 9.87 1.22 -5.29
C VAL A 376 10.78 0.22 -6.01
N TYR A 377 10.33 -1.00 -6.14
CA TYR A 377 11.10 -2.08 -6.76
C TYR A 377 11.16 -1.94 -8.29
N GLY A 378 10.04 -1.56 -8.89
CA GLY A 378 9.94 -1.37 -10.34
C GLY A 378 10.74 -0.18 -10.86
N LEU A 379 10.65 0.98 -10.20
CA LEU A 379 11.30 2.20 -10.65
C LEU A 379 12.77 2.30 -10.23
N TYR A 380 13.10 1.91 -8.99
CA TYR A 380 14.43 2.16 -8.42
C TYR A 380 15.33 0.93 -8.44
N ASP A 381 14.79 -0.28 -8.19
CA ASP A 381 15.55 -1.53 -8.34
C ASP A 381 15.50 -2.09 -9.76
N ARG A 382 14.51 -1.67 -10.58
CA ARG A 382 14.29 -2.11 -11.96
C ARG A 382 14.11 -3.61 -12.09
N ILE A 383 13.37 -4.20 -11.15
CA ILE A 383 12.99 -5.61 -11.15
C ILE A 383 11.48 -5.75 -11.39
N PRO A 384 11.01 -6.92 -11.90
CA PRO A 384 9.58 -7.20 -11.97
C PRO A 384 8.93 -7.11 -10.59
N ALA A 385 8.02 -6.16 -10.40
CA ALA A 385 7.28 -5.94 -9.17
C ALA A 385 5.85 -6.42 -9.36
N LEU A 386 5.56 -7.62 -8.86
CA LEU A 386 4.28 -8.29 -9.02
C LEU A 386 3.39 -7.97 -7.82
N CYS A 387 2.19 -7.44 -8.08
CA CYS A 387 1.14 -7.27 -7.08
C CYS A 387 0.00 -8.22 -7.40
N TYR A 388 -0.27 -9.18 -6.49
CA TYR A 388 -1.23 -10.26 -6.69
C TYR A 388 -1.68 -10.83 -5.35
N GLY A 389 -2.95 -10.66 -5.00
CA GLY A 389 -3.44 -11.08 -3.69
C GLY A 389 -4.94 -11.41 -3.65
N PRO A 390 -5.53 -11.56 -2.46
CA PRO A 390 -6.82 -12.18 -2.27
C PRO A 390 -8.00 -11.29 -2.69
N ILE A 391 -9.17 -11.93 -2.81
CA ILE A 391 -10.46 -11.27 -2.99
C ILE A 391 -10.86 -10.62 -1.67
N SER A 392 -11.24 -9.36 -1.75
CA SER A 392 -11.61 -8.52 -0.63
C SER A 392 -12.90 -7.74 -0.87
N GLN A 393 -13.42 -7.15 0.18
CA GLN A 393 -14.51 -6.18 0.09
C GLN A 393 -14.31 -5.09 1.15
N ASN A 394 -14.78 -3.89 0.84
CA ASN A 394 -14.81 -2.74 1.74
C ASN A 394 -13.43 -2.33 2.31
N ILE A 395 -12.34 -2.53 1.56
CA ILE A 395 -11.03 -1.99 1.96
C ILE A 395 -11.15 -0.48 2.21
N HIS A 396 -10.51 0.03 3.27
CA HIS A 396 -10.64 1.41 3.80
C HIS A 396 -12.06 1.79 4.29
N GLY A 397 -13.04 0.93 4.07
CA GLY A 397 -14.43 1.12 4.54
C GLY A 397 -14.72 0.45 5.89
N PHE A 398 -16.01 0.51 6.30
CA PHE A 398 -16.50 -0.26 7.43
C PHE A 398 -16.75 -1.71 7.00
N ASP A 399 -16.64 -2.65 7.95
CA ASP A 399 -16.81 -4.08 7.70
C ASP A 399 -15.90 -4.61 6.58
N GLU A 400 -14.67 -4.08 6.54
CA GLU A 400 -13.59 -4.62 5.69
C GLU A 400 -13.46 -6.12 5.92
N ARG A 401 -13.34 -6.88 4.82
CA ARG A 401 -13.30 -8.34 4.88
C ARG A 401 -12.51 -8.97 3.75
N VAL A 402 -11.97 -10.16 4.01
CA VAL A 402 -11.22 -10.97 3.04
C VAL A 402 -11.83 -12.35 2.90
N SER A 403 -11.89 -12.90 1.67
CA SER A 403 -12.32 -14.26 1.39
C SER A 403 -11.25 -15.28 1.81
N LEU A 404 -11.57 -16.16 2.76
CA LEU A 404 -10.66 -17.19 3.26
C LEU A 404 -10.32 -18.23 2.17
N ALA A 405 -11.29 -18.59 1.33
CA ALA A 405 -11.06 -19.48 0.20
C ALA A 405 -10.07 -18.85 -0.81
N SER A 406 -10.18 -17.53 -1.03
CA SER A 406 -9.23 -16.80 -1.86
C SER A 406 -7.85 -16.72 -1.20
N VAL A 407 -7.75 -16.41 0.09
CA VAL A 407 -6.47 -16.43 0.83
C VAL A 407 -5.76 -17.78 0.69
N LYS A 408 -6.50 -18.91 0.78
CA LYS A 408 -5.93 -20.24 0.58
C LYS A 408 -5.39 -20.42 -0.84
N ARG A 409 -6.14 -19.99 -1.87
CA ARG A 409 -5.69 -20.08 -3.28
C ARG A 409 -4.46 -19.23 -3.52
N ILE A 410 -4.44 -17.98 -3.00
CA ILE A 410 -3.27 -17.08 -3.10
C ILE A 410 -2.05 -17.73 -2.45
N THR A 411 -2.18 -18.25 -1.24
CA THR A 411 -1.08 -18.94 -0.54
C THR A 411 -0.56 -20.13 -1.36
N GLY A 412 -1.46 -20.88 -1.98
CA GLY A 412 -1.09 -21.99 -2.88
C GLY A 412 -0.34 -21.51 -4.13
N ALA A 413 -0.85 -20.47 -4.79
CA ALA A 413 -0.20 -19.90 -5.96
C ALA A 413 1.18 -19.31 -5.61
N MET A 414 1.30 -18.63 -4.48
CA MET A 414 2.59 -18.10 -4.00
C MET A 414 3.58 -19.22 -3.66
N ALA A 415 3.15 -20.30 -3.00
CA ALA A 415 4.02 -21.43 -2.70
C ALA A 415 4.55 -22.09 -3.98
N LEU A 416 3.71 -22.27 -4.99
CA LEU A 416 4.12 -22.78 -6.30
C LEU A 416 5.04 -21.80 -7.04
N PHE A 417 4.73 -20.48 -6.97
CA PHE A 417 5.57 -19.44 -7.54
C PHE A 417 6.97 -19.46 -6.93
N ILE A 418 7.06 -19.47 -5.59
CA ILE A 418 8.35 -19.53 -4.88
C ILE A 418 9.14 -20.77 -5.28
N ALA A 419 8.48 -21.94 -5.32
CA ALA A 419 9.12 -23.20 -5.69
C ALA A 419 9.67 -23.20 -7.13
N GLU A 420 8.94 -22.59 -8.07
CA GLU A 420 9.36 -22.54 -9.48
C GLU A 420 10.40 -21.42 -9.73
N TRP A 421 10.23 -20.27 -9.08
CA TRP A 421 11.12 -19.12 -9.26
C TRP A 421 12.46 -19.30 -8.57
N CYS A 422 12.42 -19.63 -7.29
CA CYS A 422 13.61 -19.80 -6.47
C CYS A 422 14.27 -21.19 -6.64
N GLY A 423 13.58 -22.13 -7.31
CA GLY A 423 13.94 -23.52 -7.19
C GLY A 423 13.72 -24.05 -5.77
N THR A 424 13.96 -25.33 -5.56
CA THR A 424 13.81 -25.97 -4.24
C THR A 424 14.99 -26.85 -3.89
N GLU A 425 15.34 -26.89 -2.61
CA GLU A 425 16.24 -27.86 -2.02
C GLU A 425 15.57 -28.52 -0.80
N GLY A 426 16.05 -29.70 -0.38
CA GLY A 426 15.55 -30.36 0.83
C GLY A 426 15.84 -29.53 2.08
N VAL A 427 14.92 -29.50 3.05
CA VAL A 427 15.18 -28.88 4.37
C VAL A 427 16.33 -29.63 5.05
N SER A 428 17.25 -28.88 5.67
CA SER A 428 18.28 -29.49 6.53
C SER A 428 17.61 -30.13 7.74
N THR A 429 17.87 -31.40 7.97
CA THR A 429 17.49 -32.13 9.19
C THR A 429 18.30 -31.64 10.38
#